data_45bc8e818a102d0bd70abe5b4561094b
#
_entry.id   45bc8e818a102d0bd70abe5b4561094b
#
_cell.length_a   1.000
_cell.length_b   1.000
_cell.length_c   1.000
_cell.angle_alpha   90.00
_cell.angle_beta   90.00
_cell.angle_gamma   90.00
#
_symmetry.space_group_name_H-M   'P 1'
#
loop_
_entity.id
_entity.type
_entity.pdbx_description
1 polymer ?
#
loop_
_entity_poly.entity_id
_entity_poly.type
_entity_poly.pdbx_seq_one_letter_code
_entity_poly.pdbx_strand_id
1 'polypeptide(L)'
;NIYIADQSNHRIMKWAPDDVVGVIVAGGNNYGNELNQLYNPWDVTVDSSGNVFVADHNNHRVMKWAPSATEGVDVSGGNFYYPSGIDMDSLGNIYVSQYHYHTVTKYTVSGSTYSGSVIIGTYSNGGNSLTKISYPRGVHVDSSGNVYVADANNHRVLKLQVSPEITIAAGATTGTAIFTSLSDFDDEDDETIIITPSTSPTNATSSISSASTVTITDNDDPPSVSFAFSFPSIEENSSTDVTLTATLNRVS
;
A
#
# COMPACT_ATOMS: atom_id res chain seq x y z
N ASN A 1 11.80 -5.98 -18.36
CA ASN A 1 12.65 -4.82 -18.11
C ASN A 1 13.14 -4.84 -16.66
N ILE A 2 14.35 -4.34 -16.44
CA ILE A 2 14.93 -4.12 -15.10
C ILE A 2 15.03 -2.62 -14.90
N TYR A 3 14.56 -2.15 -13.74
CA TYR A 3 14.68 -0.75 -13.34
C TYR A 3 15.57 -0.66 -12.09
N ILE A 4 16.46 0.31 -12.07
CA ILE A 4 17.46 0.47 -11.00
C ILE A 4 17.48 1.92 -10.53
N ALA A 5 17.33 2.11 -9.22
CA ALA A 5 17.61 3.37 -8.56
C ALA A 5 19.16 3.54 -8.46
N ASP A 6 19.74 4.29 -9.40
CA ASP A 6 21.16 4.61 -9.44
C ASP A 6 21.40 5.83 -8.52
N GLN A 7 21.39 5.55 -7.22
CA GLN A 7 21.28 6.49 -6.12
C GLN A 7 22.30 7.64 -6.21
N SER A 8 23.59 7.30 -6.31
CA SER A 8 24.67 8.30 -6.30
C SER A 8 24.75 9.11 -7.59
N ASN A 9 24.11 8.66 -8.65
CA ASN A 9 24.01 9.38 -9.92
C ASN A 9 22.66 10.08 -10.09
N HIS A 10 21.81 10.05 -9.05
CA HIS A 10 20.54 10.81 -8.97
C HIS A 10 19.61 10.54 -10.14
N ARG A 11 19.45 9.25 -10.51
CA ARG A 11 18.67 8.84 -11.68
C ARG A 11 18.06 7.44 -11.50
N ILE A 12 17.09 7.15 -12.35
CA ILE A 12 16.58 5.80 -12.56
C ILE A 12 17.00 5.33 -13.94
N MET A 13 17.57 4.14 -13.96
CA MET A 13 18.00 3.46 -15.19
C MET A 13 17.05 2.31 -15.51
N LYS A 14 16.84 2.07 -16.81
CA LYS A 14 16.07 0.94 -17.33
C LYS A 14 16.89 0.15 -18.32
N TRP A 15 16.82 -1.19 -18.25
CA TRP A 15 17.31 -2.14 -19.24
C TRP A 15 16.13 -3.02 -19.74
N ALA A 16 15.94 -3.11 -21.05
CA ALA A 16 15.10 -4.15 -21.61
C ALA A 16 15.87 -5.50 -21.59
N PRO A 17 15.19 -6.64 -21.78
CA PRO A 17 15.87 -7.92 -22.00
C PRO A 17 16.90 -7.78 -23.12
N ASP A 18 18.09 -8.34 -22.89
CA ASP A 18 19.23 -8.34 -23.81
C ASP A 18 19.92 -6.98 -24.06
N ASP A 19 19.46 -5.90 -23.43
CA ASP A 19 20.15 -4.62 -23.50
C ASP A 19 21.51 -4.69 -22.80
N VAL A 20 22.57 -4.26 -23.50
CA VAL A 20 23.92 -4.09 -22.93
C VAL A 20 24.13 -2.68 -22.36
N VAL A 21 23.27 -1.73 -22.73
CA VAL A 21 23.32 -0.34 -22.28
C VAL A 21 21.94 0.09 -21.80
N GLY A 22 21.87 0.55 -20.56
CA GLY A 22 20.62 1.06 -20.01
C GLY A 22 20.30 2.48 -20.45
N VAL A 23 19.04 2.85 -20.36
CA VAL A 23 18.55 4.21 -20.64
C VAL A 23 18.10 4.90 -19.36
N ILE A 24 18.32 6.22 -19.25
CA ILE A 24 17.76 7.03 -18.17
C ILE A 24 16.27 7.20 -18.41
N VAL A 25 15.45 6.90 -17.41
CA VAL A 25 13.98 7.06 -17.47
C VAL A 25 13.43 8.07 -16.49
N ALA A 26 14.23 8.51 -15.50
CA ALA A 26 13.89 9.58 -14.58
C ALA A 26 15.18 10.22 -14.01
N GLY A 27 15.15 11.51 -13.76
CA GLY A 27 16.31 12.24 -13.20
C GLY A 27 17.49 12.34 -14.19
N GLY A 28 18.72 12.33 -13.64
CA GLY A 28 19.96 12.41 -14.44
C GLY A 28 20.38 13.82 -14.84
N ASN A 29 19.69 14.85 -14.33
CA ASN A 29 19.98 16.28 -14.57
C ASN A 29 20.65 16.92 -13.34
N ASN A 30 21.69 16.29 -12.81
CA ASN A 30 22.28 16.58 -11.50
C ASN A 30 21.28 16.31 -10.34
N TYR A 31 21.76 16.46 -9.09
CA TYR A 31 20.87 16.39 -7.94
C TYR A 31 20.10 17.71 -7.76
N GLY A 32 18.86 17.60 -7.31
CA GLY A 32 18.03 18.77 -7.03
C GLY A 32 16.56 18.41 -6.85
N ASN A 33 15.73 19.41 -6.67
CA ASN A 33 14.29 19.28 -6.39
C ASN A 33 13.39 19.76 -7.56
N GLU A 34 13.96 20.13 -8.69
CA GLU A 34 13.18 20.45 -9.87
C GLU A 34 12.43 19.22 -10.40
N LEU A 35 11.44 19.40 -11.28
CA LEU A 35 10.61 18.29 -11.77
C LEU A 35 11.38 17.29 -12.65
N ASN A 36 12.51 17.69 -13.22
CA ASN A 36 13.40 16.82 -14.00
C ASN A 36 14.61 16.31 -13.20
N GLN A 37 14.66 16.55 -11.90
CA GLN A 37 15.75 16.15 -11.01
C GLN A 37 15.31 15.16 -9.94
N LEU A 38 16.26 14.39 -9.42
CA LEU A 38 16.16 13.53 -8.25
C LEU A 38 17.30 13.84 -7.28
N TYR A 39 17.12 13.48 -6.01
CA TYR A 39 18.20 13.56 -5.02
C TYR A 39 18.26 12.30 -4.17
N ASN A 40 19.25 11.45 -4.45
CA ASN A 40 19.44 10.14 -3.84
C ASN A 40 18.14 9.29 -3.89
N PRO A 41 17.62 8.92 -5.07
CA PRO A 41 16.49 8.01 -5.15
C PRO A 41 16.87 6.64 -4.57
N TRP A 42 16.04 6.09 -3.69
CA TRP A 42 16.35 4.82 -3.04
C TRP A 42 15.65 3.63 -3.66
N ASP A 43 14.47 3.84 -4.23
CA ASP A 43 13.69 2.75 -4.79
C ASP A 43 12.81 3.23 -5.94
N VAL A 44 12.34 2.27 -6.75
CA VAL A 44 11.55 2.51 -7.94
C VAL A 44 10.56 1.37 -8.17
N THR A 45 9.31 1.72 -8.49
CA THR A 45 8.30 0.78 -9.00
C THR A 45 7.69 1.29 -10.29
N VAL A 46 7.02 0.41 -11.06
CA VAL A 46 6.50 0.74 -12.38
C VAL A 46 5.10 0.14 -12.54
N ASP A 47 4.14 0.97 -12.93
CA ASP A 47 2.78 0.53 -13.20
C ASP A 47 2.63 -0.20 -14.54
N SER A 48 1.45 -0.79 -14.78
CA SER A 48 1.13 -1.49 -16.02
C SER A 48 1.13 -0.62 -17.27
N SER A 49 1.04 0.71 -17.12
CA SER A 49 1.12 1.69 -18.19
C SER A 49 2.56 2.12 -18.48
N GLY A 50 3.52 1.64 -17.70
CA GLY A 50 4.94 2.00 -17.82
C GLY A 50 5.31 3.31 -17.13
N ASN A 51 4.43 3.89 -16.29
CA ASN A 51 4.82 5.03 -15.48
C ASN A 51 5.78 4.57 -14.38
N VAL A 52 6.84 5.33 -14.19
CA VAL A 52 7.90 5.08 -13.22
C VAL A 52 7.66 5.91 -11.97
N PHE A 53 7.50 5.24 -10.82
CA PHE A 53 7.34 5.89 -9.52
C PHE A 53 8.62 5.75 -8.71
N VAL A 54 9.11 6.84 -8.15
CA VAL A 54 10.43 6.93 -7.53
C VAL A 54 10.32 7.44 -6.10
N ALA A 55 10.90 6.70 -5.16
CA ALA A 55 11.16 7.19 -3.81
C ALA A 55 12.35 8.15 -3.84
N ASP A 56 12.08 9.45 -4.00
CA ASP A 56 13.08 10.52 -4.11
C ASP A 56 13.49 10.97 -2.69
N HIS A 57 14.33 10.13 -2.07
CA HIS A 57 14.60 10.06 -0.65
C HIS A 57 14.95 11.41 -0.02
N ASN A 58 15.98 12.08 -0.54
CA ASN A 58 16.48 13.33 0.06
C ASN A 58 15.62 14.55 -0.29
N ASN A 59 14.70 14.43 -1.24
CA ASN A 59 13.70 15.45 -1.55
C ASN A 59 12.38 15.24 -0.80
N HIS A 60 12.28 14.18 0.01
CA HIS A 60 11.07 13.90 0.79
C HIS A 60 9.80 13.78 -0.03
N ARG A 61 9.88 13.17 -1.21
CA ARG A 61 8.75 13.07 -2.15
C ARG A 61 8.74 11.74 -2.90
N VAL A 62 7.60 11.44 -3.48
CA VAL A 62 7.44 10.40 -4.51
C VAL A 62 7.13 11.09 -5.82
N MET A 63 7.93 10.77 -6.83
CA MET A 63 7.79 11.33 -8.16
C MET A 63 7.29 10.29 -9.14
N LYS A 64 6.44 10.69 -10.09
CA LYS A 64 5.93 9.86 -11.19
C LYS A 64 6.39 10.41 -12.53
N TRP A 65 7.01 9.58 -13.36
CA TRP A 65 7.33 9.87 -14.77
C TRP A 65 6.47 9.01 -15.70
N ALA A 66 5.76 9.65 -16.63
CA ALA A 66 5.14 8.93 -17.73
C ALA A 66 6.23 8.41 -18.72
N PRO A 67 5.93 7.39 -19.52
CA PRO A 67 6.87 6.94 -20.55
C PRO A 67 7.34 8.11 -21.44
N SER A 68 8.66 8.21 -21.59
CA SER A 68 9.33 9.27 -22.39
C SER A 68 9.15 10.71 -21.87
N ALA A 69 8.58 10.92 -20.70
CA ALA A 69 8.49 12.25 -20.12
C ALA A 69 9.88 12.77 -19.73
N THR A 70 10.13 14.06 -19.99
CA THR A 70 11.37 14.74 -19.60
C THR A 70 11.31 15.31 -18.17
N GLU A 71 10.10 15.40 -17.60
CA GLU A 71 9.81 15.88 -16.26
C GLU A 71 8.83 14.93 -15.58
N GLY A 72 8.96 14.79 -14.26
CA GLY A 72 8.04 14.04 -13.43
C GLY A 72 6.96 14.93 -12.83
N VAL A 73 6.01 14.28 -12.18
CA VAL A 73 4.98 14.90 -11.37
C VAL A 73 5.17 14.45 -9.93
N ASP A 74 5.13 15.40 -9.00
CA ASP A 74 5.13 15.09 -7.58
C ASP A 74 3.73 14.56 -7.19
N VAL A 75 3.66 13.30 -6.77
CA VAL A 75 2.42 12.65 -6.34
C VAL A 75 2.29 12.58 -4.82
N SER A 76 3.23 13.22 -4.10
CA SER A 76 3.32 13.07 -2.65
C SER A 76 2.33 13.91 -1.86
N GLY A 77 1.80 14.98 -2.42
CA GLY A 77 0.97 15.92 -1.67
C GLY A 77 1.66 16.50 -0.43
N GLY A 78 3.01 16.41 -0.35
CA GLY A 78 3.81 16.96 0.76
C GLY A 78 3.89 16.09 2.02
N ASN A 79 3.47 14.82 1.98
CA ASN A 79 3.32 13.98 3.18
C ASN A 79 4.38 12.89 3.34
N PHE A 80 5.47 12.91 2.57
CA PHE A 80 6.54 11.94 2.70
C PHE A 80 7.72 12.51 3.48
N TYR A 81 8.39 11.64 4.25
CA TYR A 81 9.58 12.01 4.98
C TYR A 81 10.63 10.90 4.86
N TYR A 82 11.65 11.16 4.04
CA TYR A 82 12.67 10.18 3.67
C TYR A 82 12.06 8.86 3.17
N PRO A 83 11.30 8.85 2.05
CA PRO A 83 10.79 7.62 1.46
C PRO A 83 11.95 6.72 1.09
N SER A 84 11.89 5.43 1.48
CA SER A 84 13.00 4.49 1.31
C SER A 84 12.65 3.34 0.37
N GLY A 85 11.51 2.72 0.55
CA GLY A 85 10.99 1.67 -0.33
C GLY A 85 9.66 2.09 -0.92
N ILE A 86 9.37 1.65 -2.13
CA ILE A 86 8.09 1.88 -2.81
C ILE A 86 7.68 0.65 -3.60
N ASP A 87 6.42 0.25 -3.45
CA ASP A 87 5.80 -0.75 -4.33
C ASP A 87 4.33 -0.42 -4.56
N MET A 88 3.68 -1.16 -5.46
CA MET A 88 2.32 -0.86 -5.93
C MET A 88 1.48 -2.14 -6.02
N ASP A 89 0.22 -2.04 -5.57
CA ASP A 89 -0.76 -3.11 -5.80
C ASP A 89 -1.39 -3.01 -7.20
N SER A 90 -2.17 -4.04 -7.56
CA SER A 90 -2.85 -4.12 -8.86
C SER A 90 -3.91 -3.05 -9.10
N LEU A 91 -4.34 -2.35 -8.05
CA LEU A 91 -5.29 -1.24 -8.11
C LEU A 91 -4.58 0.12 -8.29
N GLY A 92 -3.24 0.14 -8.29
CA GLY A 92 -2.43 1.36 -8.42
C GLY A 92 -2.21 2.09 -7.10
N ASN A 93 -2.59 1.50 -5.96
CA ASN A 93 -2.24 2.08 -4.66
C ASN A 93 -0.75 1.89 -4.42
N ILE A 94 -0.07 2.92 -3.92
CA ILE A 94 1.35 2.85 -3.62
C ILE A 94 1.59 2.65 -2.13
N TYR A 95 2.57 1.81 -1.82
CA TYR A 95 3.03 1.52 -0.47
C TYR A 95 4.42 2.09 -0.31
N VAL A 96 4.62 2.92 0.71
CA VAL A 96 5.88 3.64 0.89
C VAL A 96 6.40 3.45 2.29
N SER A 97 7.62 2.93 2.40
CA SER A 97 8.38 2.92 3.65
C SER A 97 8.94 4.30 3.91
N GLN A 98 8.73 4.84 5.10
CA GLN A 98 9.25 6.14 5.52
C GLN A 98 10.32 5.93 6.59
N TYR A 99 11.58 6.04 6.17
CA TYR A 99 12.75 5.64 6.94
C TYR A 99 12.80 6.26 8.34
N HIS A 100 12.74 7.58 8.43
CA HIS A 100 12.82 8.31 9.70
C HIS A 100 11.50 8.41 10.45
N TYR A 101 10.37 8.13 9.78
CA TYR A 101 9.09 8.08 10.47
C TYR A 101 8.78 6.72 11.08
N HIS A 102 9.58 5.69 10.75
CA HIS A 102 9.36 4.33 11.24
C HIS A 102 7.95 3.81 10.88
N THR A 103 7.50 4.10 9.67
CA THR A 103 6.16 3.72 9.19
C THR A 103 6.22 3.14 7.79
N VAL A 104 5.22 2.33 7.47
CA VAL A 104 4.81 2.11 6.08
C VAL A 104 3.42 2.69 5.89
N THR A 105 3.24 3.45 4.84
CA THR A 105 1.98 4.12 4.51
C THR A 105 1.47 3.62 3.17
N LYS A 106 0.21 3.19 3.13
CA LYS A 106 -0.53 2.93 1.90
C LYS A 106 -1.15 4.24 1.42
N TYR A 107 -0.94 4.57 0.18
CA TYR A 107 -1.58 5.71 -0.50
C TYR A 107 -2.57 5.20 -1.52
N THR A 108 -3.85 5.40 -1.23
CA THR A 108 -4.95 5.03 -2.13
C THR A 108 -5.11 6.08 -3.20
N VAL A 109 -5.20 5.63 -4.45
CA VAL A 109 -5.36 6.50 -5.61
C VAL A 109 -6.84 6.76 -5.88
N SER A 110 -7.20 8.03 -6.07
CA SER A 110 -8.53 8.45 -6.55
C SER A 110 -8.36 9.54 -7.60
N GLY A 111 -8.55 9.16 -8.86
CA GLY A 111 -8.20 10.03 -9.98
C GLY A 111 -6.72 10.39 -10.00
N SER A 112 -6.39 11.66 -9.82
CA SER A 112 -4.99 12.15 -9.74
C SER A 112 -4.51 12.40 -8.30
N THR A 113 -5.30 12.09 -7.29
CA THR A 113 -4.98 12.36 -5.88
C THR A 113 -4.60 11.08 -5.15
N TYR A 114 -3.69 11.21 -4.18
CA TYR A 114 -3.25 10.11 -3.31
C TYR A 114 -3.57 10.46 -1.86
N SER A 115 -4.29 9.57 -1.18
CA SER A 115 -4.63 9.71 0.24
C SER A 115 -3.91 8.66 1.05
N GLY A 116 -3.10 9.08 2.03
CA GLY A 116 -2.23 8.18 2.80
C GLY A 116 -2.86 7.70 4.10
N SER A 117 -2.69 6.40 4.40
CA SER A 117 -3.00 5.77 5.67
C SER A 117 -1.82 4.92 6.15
N VAL A 118 -1.37 5.13 7.39
CA VAL A 118 -0.30 4.30 7.98
C VAL A 118 -0.84 2.90 8.22
N ILE A 119 -0.16 1.89 7.67
CA ILE A 119 -0.55 0.48 7.83
C ILE A 119 0.28 -0.24 8.88
N ILE A 120 1.48 0.24 9.18
CA ILE A 120 2.32 -0.25 10.30
C ILE A 120 3.27 0.85 10.76
N GLY A 121 3.59 0.79 12.06
CA GLY A 121 4.51 1.73 12.70
C GLY A 121 3.80 2.92 13.31
N THR A 122 4.59 3.79 13.92
CA THR A 122 4.11 5.02 14.57
C THR A 122 5.12 6.12 14.29
N TYR A 123 4.65 7.26 13.84
CA TYR A 123 5.50 8.39 13.49
C TYR A 123 6.54 8.71 14.57
N SER A 124 7.81 8.70 14.18
CA SER A 124 8.97 9.02 15.02
C SER A 124 9.11 8.15 16.29
N ASN A 125 8.43 7.01 16.35
CA ASN A 125 8.47 6.09 17.49
C ASN A 125 8.73 4.66 17.03
N GLY A 126 9.98 4.40 16.63
CA GLY A 126 10.44 3.08 16.24
C GLY A 126 10.40 2.07 17.39
N GLY A 127 10.30 0.79 17.07
CA GLY A 127 10.30 -0.28 18.06
C GLY A 127 10.30 -1.66 17.40
N ASN A 128 10.35 -2.71 18.22
CA ASN A 128 10.48 -4.10 17.77
C ASN A 128 9.24 -4.97 18.04
N SER A 129 8.13 -4.40 18.54
CA SER A 129 6.86 -5.14 18.63
C SER A 129 6.29 -5.46 17.24
N LEU A 130 5.27 -6.30 17.15
CA LEU A 130 4.65 -6.65 15.86
C LEU A 130 3.90 -5.48 15.20
N THR A 131 3.55 -4.44 15.97
CA THR A 131 2.90 -3.22 15.49
C THR A 131 3.87 -2.07 15.26
N LYS A 132 5.16 -2.25 15.52
CA LYS A 132 6.20 -1.23 15.38
C LYS A 132 7.33 -1.73 14.48
N ILE A 133 7.92 -0.79 13.76
CA ILE A 133 9.10 -1.03 12.92
C ILE A 133 10.16 0.02 13.21
N SER A 134 11.39 -0.25 12.80
CA SER A 134 12.51 0.66 13.04
C SER A 134 13.37 0.81 11.79
N TYR A 135 13.41 2.04 11.24
CA TYR A 135 14.12 2.38 10.02
C TYR A 135 13.82 1.41 8.87
N PRO A 136 12.54 1.28 8.46
CA PRO A 136 12.18 0.38 7.36
C PRO A 136 12.85 0.83 6.07
N ARG A 137 13.28 -0.14 5.24
CA ARG A 137 13.93 0.15 3.96
C ARG A 137 13.07 -0.25 2.77
N GLY A 138 12.92 -1.54 2.56
CA GLY A 138 12.12 -2.07 1.45
C GLY A 138 10.68 -2.36 1.87
N VAL A 139 9.78 -2.22 0.93
CA VAL A 139 8.40 -2.70 1.00
C VAL A 139 8.09 -3.46 -0.28
N HIS A 140 7.31 -4.53 -0.20
CA HIS A 140 6.83 -5.28 -1.34
C HIS A 140 5.39 -5.70 -1.13
N VAL A 141 4.58 -5.66 -2.19
CA VAL A 141 3.18 -6.09 -2.18
C VAL A 141 3.02 -7.24 -3.17
N ASP A 142 2.62 -8.39 -2.67
CA ASP A 142 2.36 -9.54 -3.55
C ASP A 142 0.99 -9.44 -4.25
N SER A 143 0.76 -10.34 -5.20
CA SER A 143 -0.50 -10.36 -5.97
C SER A 143 -1.75 -10.68 -5.12
N SER A 144 -1.56 -11.18 -3.91
CA SER A 144 -2.62 -11.44 -2.94
C SER A 144 -2.88 -10.25 -2.01
N GLY A 145 -2.11 -9.15 -2.16
CA GLY A 145 -2.21 -7.95 -1.32
C GLY A 145 -1.44 -8.05 0.00
N ASN A 146 -0.64 -9.11 0.24
CA ASN A 146 0.21 -9.14 1.41
C ASN A 146 1.36 -8.14 1.27
N VAL A 147 1.65 -7.42 2.33
CA VAL A 147 2.74 -6.43 2.35
C VAL A 147 3.90 -6.97 3.17
N TYR A 148 5.06 -7.01 2.55
CA TYR A 148 6.31 -7.42 3.19
C TYR A 148 7.17 -6.19 3.46
N VAL A 149 7.69 -6.05 4.67
CA VAL A 149 8.47 -4.89 5.11
C VAL A 149 9.83 -5.33 5.61
N ALA A 150 10.89 -4.79 5.00
CA ALA A 150 12.23 -4.95 5.53
C ALA A 150 12.44 -3.99 6.72
N ASP A 151 12.22 -4.50 7.92
CA ASP A 151 12.36 -3.78 9.20
C ASP A 151 13.83 -3.78 9.63
N ALA A 152 14.61 -2.88 9.00
CA ALA A 152 16.06 -2.99 8.91
C ALA A 152 16.77 -2.99 10.26
N ASN A 153 16.45 -2.08 11.17
CA ASN A 153 17.10 -2.02 12.48
C ASN A 153 16.66 -3.12 13.45
N ASN A 154 15.57 -3.80 13.14
CA ASN A 154 15.12 -4.97 13.92
C ASN A 154 15.58 -6.30 13.29
N HIS A 155 16.35 -6.24 12.19
CA HIS A 155 16.94 -7.40 11.51
C HIS A 155 15.89 -8.47 11.12
N ARG A 156 14.72 -8.05 10.66
CA ARG A 156 13.60 -8.94 10.31
C ARG A 156 12.86 -8.46 9.07
N VAL A 157 12.09 -9.36 8.48
CA VAL A 157 11.03 -9.03 7.52
C VAL A 157 9.71 -9.31 8.19
N LEU A 158 8.81 -8.34 8.15
CA LEU A 158 7.43 -8.49 8.60
C LEU A 158 6.55 -8.74 7.39
N LYS A 159 5.63 -9.68 7.51
CA LYS A 159 4.51 -9.84 6.60
C LYS A 159 3.28 -9.23 7.26
N LEU A 160 2.63 -8.33 6.56
CA LEU A 160 1.35 -7.75 6.94
C LEU A 160 0.30 -8.28 5.99
N GLN A 161 -0.76 -8.80 6.54
CA GLN A 161 -1.96 -9.00 5.78
C GLN A 161 -2.72 -7.68 5.80
N VAL A 162 -2.76 -6.97 4.68
CA VAL A 162 -3.62 -5.80 4.57
C VAL A 162 -5.05 -6.34 4.46
N SER A 163 -5.89 -5.94 5.39
CA SER A 163 -7.31 -6.34 5.36
C SER A 163 -7.90 -6.05 3.98
N PRO A 164 -8.50 -7.02 3.31
CA PRO A 164 -9.08 -6.79 2.01
C PRO A 164 -10.16 -5.71 2.12
N GLU A 165 -10.06 -4.69 1.28
CA GLU A 165 -11.14 -3.72 1.11
C GLU A 165 -12.26 -4.38 0.31
N ILE A 166 -13.48 -4.31 0.84
CA ILE A 166 -14.68 -4.72 0.11
C ILE A 166 -15.22 -3.47 -0.58
N THR A 167 -15.02 -3.39 -1.87
CA THR A 167 -15.61 -2.32 -2.67
C THR A 167 -16.98 -2.75 -3.19
N ILE A 168 -18.00 -1.97 -2.88
CA ILE A 168 -19.33 -2.14 -3.45
C ILE A 168 -19.47 -1.06 -4.52
N ALA A 169 -19.49 -1.48 -5.77
CA ALA A 169 -19.62 -0.56 -6.89
C ALA A 169 -20.94 0.20 -6.83
N ALA A 170 -20.97 1.42 -7.34
CA ALA A 170 -22.18 2.23 -7.45
C ALA A 170 -23.30 1.44 -8.17
N GLY A 171 -24.49 1.40 -7.60
CA GLY A 171 -25.63 0.58 -8.09
C GLY A 171 -25.61 -0.88 -7.68
N ALA A 172 -24.57 -1.39 -7.04
CA ALA A 172 -24.53 -2.75 -6.51
C ALA A 172 -25.04 -2.78 -5.05
N THR A 173 -25.76 -3.85 -4.70
CA THR A 173 -26.25 -4.07 -3.33
C THR A 173 -25.41 -5.06 -2.55
N THR A 174 -24.40 -5.66 -3.19
CA THR A 174 -23.54 -6.69 -2.59
C THR A 174 -22.10 -6.50 -3.03
N GLY A 175 -21.18 -6.74 -2.12
CA GLY A 175 -19.74 -6.90 -2.38
C GLY A 175 -19.26 -8.19 -1.70
N THR A 176 -18.22 -8.81 -2.25
CA THR A 176 -17.61 -10.01 -1.68
C THR A 176 -16.14 -9.80 -1.48
N ALA A 177 -15.59 -10.25 -0.35
CA ALA A 177 -14.18 -10.41 -0.15
C ALA A 177 -13.89 -11.83 0.31
N ILE A 178 -12.78 -12.38 -0.13
CA ILE A 178 -12.30 -13.70 0.31
C ILE A 178 -11.15 -13.44 1.27
N PHE A 179 -11.28 -13.94 2.48
CA PHE A 179 -10.22 -13.94 3.48
C PHE A 179 -9.61 -15.34 3.48
N THR A 180 -8.31 -15.43 3.26
CA THR A 180 -7.55 -16.66 3.48
C THR A 180 -6.79 -16.50 4.78
N SER A 181 -7.04 -17.36 5.76
CA SER A 181 -6.16 -17.44 6.92
C SER A 181 -4.82 -18.06 6.48
N LEU A 182 -3.75 -17.61 7.07
CA LEU A 182 -2.48 -18.30 6.97
C LEU A 182 -2.51 -19.43 7.99
N SER A 183 -2.42 -20.67 7.54
CA SER A 183 -2.15 -21.78 8.46
C SER A 183 -0.75 -21.57 9.02
N ASP A 184 -0.63 -21.41 10.31
CA ASP A 184 0.62 -21.64 11.00
C ASP A 184 0.48 -22.92 11.83
N PHE A 185 1.60 -23.44 12.32
CA PHE A 185 1.68 -24.72 13.04
C PHE A 185 1.51 -24.56 14.55
N ASP A 186 1.08 -23.39 15.00
CA ASP A 186 0.88 -23.13 16.42
C ASP A 186 -0.60 -23.33 16.79
N ASP A 187 -0.83 -24.06 17.88
CA ASP A 187 -2.13 -24.27 18.51
C ASP A 187 -2.62 -22.93 19.07
N GLU A 188 -3.44 -22.22 18.30
CA GLU A 188 -3.90 -20.87 18.62
C GLU A 188 -5.38 -20.85 19.04
N ASP A 189 -5.72 -19.87 19.87
CA ASP A 189 -7.09 -19.58 20.29
C ASP A 189 -7.94 -19.10 19.09
N ASP A 190 -9.26 -19.26 19.17
CA ASP A 190 -10.23 -18.84 18.16
C ASP A 190 -10.00 -17.41 17.63
N GLU A 191 -9.93 -17.25 16.33
CA GLU A 191 -9.76 -15.94 15.69
C GLU A 191 -11.10 -15.21 15.51
N THR A 192 -11.07 -13.90 15.65
CA THR A 192 -12.26 -13.06 15.49
C THR A 192 -12.09 -12.06 14.35
N ILE A 193 -12.98 -12.10 13.38
CA ILE A 193 -13.07 -11.07 12.35
C ILE A 193 -14.11 -10.03 12.77
N ILE A 194 -13.66 -8.79 12.97
CA ILE A 194 -14.55 -7.67 13.23
C ILE A 194 -14.67 -6.84 11.94
N ILE A 195 -15.89 -6.80 11.39
CA ILE A 195 -16.18 -5.96 10.24
C ILE A 195 -16.78 -4.66 10.76
N THR A 196 -15.98 -3.60 10.62
CA THR A 196 -16.43 -2.26 11.01
C THR A 196 -16.72 -1.46 9.75
N PRO A 197 -17.94 -0.90 9.60
CA PRO A 197 -18.18 0.05 8.52
C PRO A 197 -17.24 1.24 8.69
N SER A 198 -16.51 1.64 7.67
CA SER A 198 -15.80 2.91 7.70
C SER A 198 -16.81 4.03 7.83
N THR A 199 -16.45 5.04 8.60
CA THR A 199 -17.29 6.20 8.94
C THR A 199 -18.18 6.66 7.80
N SER A 200 -19.47 6.76 8.10
CA SER A 200 -20.57 7.31 7.30
C SER A 200 -20.24 7.62 5.85
N PRO A 201 -20.68 6.79 4.89
CA PRO A 201 -20.58 7.16 3.50
C PRO A 201 -21.29 8.51 3.34
N THR A 202 -20.56 9.51 2.87
CA THR A 202 -21.14 10.79 2.48
C THR A 202 -22.11 10.50 1.34
N ASN A 203 -23.42 10.40 1.62
CA ASN A 203 -24.55 10.17 0.72
C ASN A 203 -25.21 8.77 0.74
N ALA A 204 -24.96 7.91 1.72
CA ALA A 204 -25.80 6.72 1.89
C ALA A 204 -26.85 6.99 2.97
N THR A 205 -28.12 6.72 2.66
CA THR A 205 -29.25 6.91 3.58
C THR A 205 -29.48 5.74 4.53
N SER A 206 -28.67 4.67 4.47
CA SER A 206 -28.72 3.57 5.42
C SER A 206 -27.58 3.64 6.41
N SER A 207 -27.89 3.80 7.68
CA SER A 207 -26.92 3.66 8.77
C SER A 207 -26.61 2.18 8.98
N ILE A 208 -25.39 1.72 8.58
CA ILE A 208 -24.85 0.49 9.14
C ILE A 208 -24.44 0.84 10.57
N SER A 209 -25.30 0.56 11.51
CA SER A 209 -25.16 1.03 12.90
C SER A 209 -24.42 0.06 13.82
N SER A 210 -23.97 -1.10 13.32
CA SER A 210 -23.32 -2.10 14.16
C SER A 210 -22.22 -2.86 13.43
N ALA A 211 -21.10 -3.04 14.10
CA ALA A 211 -20.08 -4.00 13.67
C ALA A 211 -20.67 -5.43 13.69
N SER A 212 -20.37 -6.22 12.67
CA SER A 212 -20.66 -7.65 12.67
C SER A 212 -19.40 -8.40 13.07
N THR A 213 -19.50 -9.22 14.08
CA THR A 213 -18.41 -10.08 14.55
C THR A 213 -18.65 -11.49 14.05
N VAL A 214 -17.65 -12.08 13.44
CA VAL A 214 -17.63 -13.49 13.07
C VAL A 214 -16.47 -14.15 13.78
N THR A 215 -16.73 -15.19 14.53
CA THR A 215 -15.70 -16.01 15.17
C THR A 215 -15.33 -17.13 14.22
N ILE A 216 -14.07 -17.31 13.96
CA ILE A 216 -13.51 -18.44 13.23
C ILE A 216 -12.98 -19.37 14.29
N THR A 217 -13.57 -20.56 14.38
CA THR A 217 -13.06 -21.60 15.27
C THR A 217 -11.83 -22.20 14.61
N ASP A 218 -10.73 -22.25 15.33
CA ASP A 218 -9.50 -22.92 14.89
C ASP A 218 -9.80 -24.42 14.72
N ASN A 219 -9.37 -24.99 13.59
CA ASN A 219 -9.50 -26.42 13.29
C ASN A 219 -8.30 -26.95 12.48
N ASP A 220 -7.08 -26.48 12.70
CA ASP A 220 -5.83 -26.99 12.07
C ASP A 220 -5.83 -27.03 10.51
N ASP A 221 -6.93 -26.71 9.85
CA ASP A 221 -7.04 -26.55 8.40
C ASP A 221 -7.23 -25.07 8.09
N PRO A 222 -6.58 -24.49 7.07
CA PRO A 222 -6.72 -23.08 6.75
C PRO A 222 -8.17 -22.76 6.39
N PRO A 223 -8.95 -22.07 7.25
CA PRO A 223 -10.32 -21.76 6.94
C PRO A 223 -10.38 -20.73 5.82
N SER A 224 -11.09 -21.03 4.76
CA SER A 224 -11.52 -20.02 3.81
C SER A 224 -12.90 -19.50 4.24
N VAL A 225 -12.96 -18.22 4.62
CA VAL A 225 -14.21 -17.59 5.02
C VAL A 225 -14.66 -16.66 3.90
N SER A 226 -15.83 -16.93 3.33
CA SER A 226 -16.48 -16.03 2.38
C SER A 226 -17.63 -15.31 3.03
N PHE A 227 -17.64 -13.98 2.93
CA PHE A 227 -18.75 -13.16 3.41
C PHE A 227 -19.57 -12.64 2.24
N ALA A 228 -20.88 -12.76 2.35
CA ALA A 228 -21.81 -12.05 1.48
C ALA A 228 -22.56 -11.00 2.31
N PHE A 229 -22.42 -9.74 1.94
CA PHE A 229 -23.19 -8.66 2.54
C PHE A 229 -24.40 -8.35 1.65
N SER A 230 -25.59 -8.34 2.23
CA SER A 230 -26.79 -7.83 1.57
C SER A 230 -27.25 -6.57 2.29
N PHE A 231 -27.44 -5.49 1.56
CA PHE A 231 -28.03 -4.27 2.07
C PHE A 231 -29.49 -4.22 1.65
N PRO A 232 -30.43 -3.84 2.55
CA PRO A 232 -31.86 -3.80 2.22
C PRO A 232 -32.20 -2.78 1.12
N SER A 233 -31.44 -1.72 0.97
CA SER A 233 -31.44 -0.81 -0.18
C SER A 233 -30.29 0.18 -0.06
N ILE A 234 -29.66 0.54 -1.18
CA ILE A 234 -28.80 1.71 -1.29
C ILE A 234 -29.55 2.66 -2.25
N GLU A 235 -30.09 3.77 -1.73
CA GLU A 235 -30.62 4.80 -2.62
C GLU A 235 -29.43 5.59 -3.20
N GLU A 236 -29.28 5.47 -4.50
CA GLU A 236 -28.20 6.09 -5.25
C GLU A 236 -28.55 7.53 -5.62
N ASN A 237 -27.78 8.47 -5.09
CA ASN A 237 -27.77 9.86 -5.58
C ASN A 237 -26.36 10.34 -5.94
N SER A 238 -25.38 9.44 -6.02
CA SER A 238 -24.00 9.77 -6.43
C SER A 238 -23.26 8.58 -7.01
N SER A 239 -22.32 8.86 -7.88
CA SER A 239 -21.43 7.90 -8.56
C SER A 239 -20.23 7.48 -7.70
N THR A 240 -20.36 7.37 -6.38
CA THR A 240 -19.26 7.03 -5.47
C THR A 240 -19.45 5.63 -4.90
N ASP A 241 -18.38 4.85 -4.94
CA ASP A 241 -18.30 3.51 -4.35
C ASP A 241 -18.35 3.57 -2.81
N VAL A 242 -18.96 2.56 -2.19
CA VAL A 242 -18.95 2.38 -0.74
C VAL A 242 -17.85 1.38 -0.38
N THR A 243 -16.91 1.81 0.44
CA THR A 243 -15.82 0.95 0.91
C THR A 243 -16.14 0.41 2.30
N LEU A 244 -16.04 -0.91 2.47
CA LEU A 244 -16.10 -1.59 3.76
C LEU A 244 -14.71 -2.11 4.11
N THR A 245 -14.24 -1.78 5.30
CA THR A 245 -12.95 -2.29 5.80
C THR A 245 -13.22 -3.44 6.77
N ALA A 246 -12.64 -4.61 6.51
CA ALA A 246 -12.61 -5.71 7.45
C ALA A 246 -11.25 -5.75 8.13
N THR A 247 -11.23 -5.82 9.45
CA THR A 247 -10.00 -5.93 10.24
C THR A 247 -9.96 -7.30 10.90
N LEU A 248 -8.88 -8.04 10.69
CA LEU A 248 -8.60 -9.26 11.40
C LEU A 248 -7.88 -8.89 12.70
N ASN A 249 -8.49 -9.12 13.84
CA ASN A 249 -7.84 -8.95 15.13
C ASN A 249 -7.36 -10.33 15.61
N ARG A 250 -6.06 -10.48 15.70
CA ARG A 250 -5.43 -11.59 16.41
C ARG A 250 -5.50 -11.32 17.90
N VAL A 251 -6.11 -12.20 18.65
CA VAL A 251 -5.99 -12.21 20.12
C VAL A 251 -4.86 -13.20 20.43
N SER A 252 -3.75 -12.68 20.89
CA SER A 252 -2.59 -13.45 21.39
C SER A 252 -2.80 -13.81 22.85
#